data_16400a72889245345663ec94fac34d6f
#
_entry.id   16400a72889245345663ec94fac34d6f
#
_cell.length_a   1.000
_cell.length_b   1.000
_cell.length_c   1.000
_cell.angle_alpha   90.00
_cell.angle_beta   90.00
_cell.angle_gamma   90.00
#
_symmetry.space_group_name_H-M   'P 1'
#
loop_
_entity.id
_entity.type
_entity.pdbx_description
1 polymer ?
#
loop_
_entity_poly.entity_id
_entity_poly.type
_entity_poly.pdbx_seq_one_letter_code
_entity_poly.pdbx_strand_id
1 'polypeptide(L)'
;GMPARDEFILEARFLIALAAELFQRFNSQPGDGDLRHVGASDGRTIMVETRDIGRHNAFDKLVGWSVLSENSPASLVVAVEGEIGVATAHKAIRAGVRILLSDGKPTAQAVRLAQGAGLTLIGEVLQPQRTIFTHPWRVDRTAK
;
A
#
# COMPACT_ATOMS: atom_id res chain seq x y z
N GLY A 1 -9.71 -16.43 -6.27
CA GLY A 1 -9.46 -17.01 -7.57
C GLY A 1 -8.02 -16.89 -8.01
N MET A 2 -7.74 -17.44 -9.17
CA MET A 2 -6.39 -17.35 -9.76
C MET A 2 -6.15 -15.96 -10.32
N PRO A 3 -4.94 -15.43 -10.18
CA PRO A 3 -4.63 -14.13 -10.78
C PRO A 3 -4.62 -14.22 -12.31
N ALA A 4 -4.94 -13.11 -12.96
CA ALA A 4 -4.77 -13.00 -14.40
C ALA A 4 -3.27 -13.02 -14.75
N ARG A 5 -2.92 -13.40 -15.97
CA ARG A 5 -1.53 -13.54 -16.40
C ARG A 5 -0.72 -12.24 -16.24
N ASP A 6 -1.37 -11.12 -16.48
CA ASP A 6 -0.75 -9.80 -16.42
C ASP A 6 -0.92 -9.14 -15.06
N GLU A 7 -1.48 -9.85 -14.09
CA GLU A 7 -1.71 -9.29 -12.78
C GLU A 7 -0.41 -9.12 -12.02
N PHE A 8 -0.28 -7.96 -11.33
CA PHE A 8 0.89 -7.63 -10.56
C PHE A 8 1.03 -8.54 -9.34
N ILE A 9 2.18 -9.20 -9.21
CA ILE A 9 2.50 -10.08 -8.08
C ILE A 9 3.75 -9.53 -7.39
N LEU A 10 3.66 -9.33 -6.08
CA LEU A 10 4.77 -8.84 -5.26
C LEU A 10 5.53 -10.02 -4.65
N GLU A 11 6.83 -10.06 -4.85
CA GLU A 11 7.66 -11.07 -4.17
C GLU A 11 7.82 -10.70 -2.71
N ALA A 12 7.61 -11.67 -1.81
CA ALA A 12 7.64 -11.44 -0.37
C ALA A 12 8.97 -10.84 0.12
N ARG A 13 10.08 -11.24 -0.47
CA ARG A 13 11.39 -10.69 -0.08
C ARG A 13 11.50 -9.18 -0.35
N PHE A 14 10.87 -8.71 -1.42
CA PHE A 14 10.87 -7.28 -1.73
C PHE A 14 9.89 -6.51 -0.85
N LEU A 15 8.82 -7.16 -0.42
CA LEU A 15 7.85 -6.54 0.49
C LEU A 15 8.54 -6.02 1.77
N ILE A 16 9.37 -6.85 2.39
CA ILE A 16 10.05 -6.48 3.64
C ILE A 16 10.99 -5.32 3.42
N ALA A 17 11.81 -5.39 2.37
CA ALA A 17 12.80 -4.36 2.07
C ALA A 17 12.14 -3.03 1.71
N LEU A 18 11.08 -3.08 0.89
CA LEU A 18 10.34 -1.89 0.49
C LEU A 18 9.64 -1.22 1.67
N ALA A 19 9.00 -2.03 2.52
CA ALA A 19 8.33 -1.49 3.70
C ALA A 19 9.33 -0.79 4.61
N ALA A 20 10.46 -1.42 4.90
CA ALA A 20 11.48 -0.81 5.74
C ALA A 20 11.96 0.52 5.18
N GLU A 21 12.24 0.58 3.87
CA GLU A 21 12.72 1.81 3.24
C GLU A 21 11.65 2.89 3.21
N LEU A 22 10.42 2.56 2.84
CA LEU A 22 9.33 3.53 2.78
C LEU A 22 9.05 4.16 4.15
N PHE A 23 8.91 3.33 5.18
CA PHE A 23 8.59 3.85 6.51
C PHE A 23 9.76 4.58 7.14
N GLN A 24 10.99 4.22 6.80
CA GLN A 24 12.15 5.01 7.19
C GLN A 24 12.10 6.41 6.58
N ARG A 25 11.75 6.52 5.31
CA ARG A 25 11.58 7.81 4.64
C ARG A 25 10.47 8.63 5.28
N PHE A 26 9.33 8.00 5.59
CA PHE A 26 8.22 8.69 6.25
C PHE A 26 8.65 9.29 7.59
N ASN A 27 9.45 8.57 8.35
CA ASN A 27 9.87 8.97 9.69
C ASN A 27 11.07 9.92 9.70
N SER A 28 11.73 10.17 8.57
CA SER A 28 12.94 10.96 8.50
C SER A 28 12.69 12.46 8.23
N GLN A 29 11.42 12.89 8.17
CA GLN A 29 11.06 14.26 7.88
C GLN A 29 11.02 15.08 9.19
N PRO A 30 12.03 15.94 9.46
CA PRO A 30 12.06 16.67 10.74
C PRO A 30 10.92 17.69 10.84
N GLY A 31 10.31 17.78 12.00
CA GLY A 31 9.28 18.75 12.28
C GLY A 31 7.91 18.47 11.71
N ASP A 32 7.69 17.28 11.13
CA ASP A 32 6.48 16.97 10.37
C ASP A 32 5.50 16.07 11.15
N GLY A 33 5.34 16.29 12.44
CA GLY A 33 4.47 15.47 13.28
C GLY A 33 3.02 15.38 12.78
N ASP A 34 2.54 16.41 12.08
CA ASP A 34 1.16 16.46 11.57
C ASP A 34 1.03 15.96 10.13
N LEU A 35 2.13 15.73 9.43
CA LEU A 35 2.07 15.28 8.05
C LEU A 35 1.83 13.79 7.97
N ARG A 36 1.00 13.40 7.02
CA ARG A 36 0.74 12.02 6.66
C ARG A 36 1.42 11.71 5.33
N HIS A 37 1.99 10.53 5.23
CA HIS A 37 2.75 10.12 4.06
C HIS A 37 2.05 8.95 3.36
N VAL A 38 2.13 8.97 2.03
CA VAL A 38 1.72 7.86 1.19
C VAL A 38 2.86 7.62 0.21
N GLY A 39 3.20 6.36 0.00
CA GLY A 39 4.25 6.01 -0.94
C GLY A 39 3.81 4.92 -1.87
N ALA A 40 4.50 4.79 -2.99
CA ALA A 40 4.23 3.73 -3.95
C ALA A 40 5.51 3.19 -4.55
N SER A 41 5.48 1.90 -4.85
CA SER A 41 6.59 1.17 -5.43
C SER A 41 6.08 0.29 -6.57
N ASP A 42 6.95 -0.01 -7.52
CA ASP A 42 6.67 -0.98 -8.57
C ASP A 42 6.92 -2.44 -8.12
N GLY A 43 7.21 -2.63 -6.84
CA GLY A 43 7.57 -3.93 -6.27
C GLY A 43 9.06 -4.10 -6.05
N ARG A 44 9.89 -3.24 -6.62
CA ARG A 44 11.34 -3.28 -6.51
C ARG A 44 11.94 -1.97 -6.04
N THR A 45 11.44 -0.85 -6.54
CA THR A 45 11.94 0.47 -6.20
C THR A 45 10.79 1.38 -5.79
N ILE A 46 11.11 2.35 -4.94
CA ILE A 46 10.15 3.39 -4.55
C ILE A 46 10.04 4.36 -5.73
N MET A 47 8.80 4.53 -6.21
CA MET A 47 8.51 5.37 -7.36
C MET A 47 8.13 6.79 -6.96
N VAL A 48 7.42 6.93 -5.85
CA VAL A 48 6.89 8.23 -5.43
C VAL A 48 6.58 8.20 -3.94
N GLU A 49 6.73 9.35 -3.31
CA GLU A 49 6.27 9.59 -1.95
C GLU A 49 5.53 10.93 -1.96
N THR A 50 4.34 10.96 -1.38
CA THR A 50 3.54 12.17 -1.24
C THR A 50 3.23 12.40 0.23
N ARG A 51 2.98 13.66 0.59
CA ARG A 51 2.65 14.02 1.96
C ARG A 51 1.69 15.19 1.98
N ASP A 52 0.86 15.21 3.02
CA ASP A 52 -0.08 16.29 3.26
C ASP A 52 -0.53 16.21 4.72
N ILE A 53 -1.16 17.26 5.23
CA ILE A 53 -1.73 17.23 6.57
C ILE A 53 -2.81 16.16 6.66
N GLY A 54 -3.61 15.96 5.61
CA GLY A 54 -4.62 14.92 5.53
C GLY A 54 -4.15 13.71 4.75
N ARG A 55 -4.37 12.50 5.30
CA ARG A 55 -4.03 11.25 4.61
C ARG A 55 -4.70 11.17 3.25
N HIS A 56 -5.98 11.56 3.17
CA HIS A 56 -6.73 11.48 1.91
C HIS A 56 -6.15 12.42 0.85
N ASN A 57 -5.67 13.60 1.26
CA ASN A 57 -5.01 14.52 0.34
C ASN A 57 -3.68 13.96 -0.14
N ALA A 58 -2.90 13.34 0.75
CA ALA A 58 -1.64 12.70 0.37
C ALA A 58 -1.90 11.57 -0.63
N PHE A 59 -2.95 10.78 -0.42
CA PHE A 59 -3.35 9.72 -1.32
C PHE A 59 -3.78 10.27 -2.68
N ASP A 60 -4.57 11.35 -2.70
CA ASP A 60 -5.00 11.99 -3.94
C ASP A 60 -3.80 12.53 -4.75
N LYS A 61 -2.78 13.05 -4.07
CA LYS A 61 -1.55 13.48 -4.75
C LYS A 61 -0.85 12.30 -5.43
N LEU A 62 -0.83 11.14 -4.78
CA LEU A 62 -0.24 9.94 -5.38
C LEU A 62 -1.04 9.50 -6.61
N VAL A 63 -2.36 9.51 -6.53
CA VAL A 63 -3.21 9.17 -7.67
C VAL A 63 -2.96 10.14 -8.82
N GLY A 64 -2.87 11.44 -8.54
CA GLY A 64 -2.54 12.45 -9.54
C GLY A 64 -1.21 12.19 -10.21
N TRP A 65 -0.19 11.84 -9.41
CA TRP A 65 1.11 11.47 -9.94
C TRP A 65 1.01 10.24 -10.87
N SER A 66 0.23 9.23 -10.47
CA SER A 66 0.09 8.01 -11.27
C SER A 66 -0.52 8.29 -12.63
N VAL A 67 -1.49 9.20 -12.70
CA VAL A 67 -2.11 9.61 -13.96
C VAL A 67 -1.10 10.36 -14.83
N LEU A 68 -0.41 11.35 -14.25
CA LEU A 68 0.53 12.18 -15.01
C LEU A 68 1.75 11.42 -15.50
N SER A 69 2.22 10.44 -14.72
CA SER A 69 3.41 9.65 -15.07
C SER A 69 3.07 8.37 -15.84
N GLU A 70 1.79 8.12 -16.09
CA GLU A 70 1.29 6.93 -16.77
C GLU A 70 1.65 5.62 -16.05
N ASN A 71 1.76 5.68 -14.72
CA ASN A 71 1.96 4.49 -13.89
C ASN A 71 0.61 4.05 -13.31
N SER A 72 0.08 2.93 -13.79
CA SER A 72 -1.21 2.43 -13.32
C SER A 72 -1.15 2.06 -11.84
N PRO A 73 -2.10 2.52 -11.00
CA PRO A 73 -2.17 2.08 -9.61
C PRO A 73 -2.26 0.56 -9.45
N ALA A 74 -2.82 -0.13 -10.43
CA ALA A 74 -2.92 -1.61 -10.41
C ALA A 74 -1.56 -2.30 -10.46
N SER A 75 -0.51 -1.59 -10.88
CA SER A 75 0.87 -2.10 -10.95
C SER A 75 1.76 -1.55 -9.85
N LEU A 76 1.16 -0.95 -8.82
CA LEU A 76 1.89 -0.35 -7.72
C LEU A 76 1.52 -1.01 -6.39
N VAL A 77 2.52 -1.09 -5.50
CA VAL A 77 2.30 -1.35 -4.09
C VAL A 77 2.18 0.01 -3.41
N VAL A 78 1.07 0.26 -2.74
CA VAL A 78 0.83 1.54 -2.08
C VAL A 78 0.92 1.36 -0.57
N ALA A 79 1.67 2.24 0.09
CA ALA A 79 1.88 2.21 1.53
C ALA A 79 1.29 3.46 2.18
N VAL A 80 0.56 3.25 3.27
CA VAL A 80 0.04 4.33 4.12
C VAL A 80 0.48 4.10 5.56
N GLU A 81 0.44 5.14 6.38
CA GLU A 81 0.80 5.05 7.79
C GLU A 81 -0.41 4.76 8.65
N GLY A 82 -0.23 3.93 9.68
CA GLY A 82 -1.22 3.73 10.73
C GLY A 82 -2.39 2.85 10.32
N GLU A 83 -3.48 2.99 11.06
CA GLU A 83 -4.68 2.19 10.83
C GLU A 83 -5.27 2.42 9.44
N ILE A 84 -5.66 1.33 8.78
CA ILE A 84 -6.39 1.41 7.52
C ILE A 84 -7.88 1.29 7.84
N GLY A 85 -8.58 2.41 7.81
CA GLY A 85 -10.02 2.45 7.94
C GLY A 85 -10.72 2.20 6.62
N VAL A 86 -12.06 2.09 6.69
CA VAL A 86 -12.88 1.82 5.50
C VAL A 86 -12.75 2.92 4.44
N ALA A 87 -12.58 4.18 4.87
CA ALA A 87 -12.46 5.30 3.92
C ALA A 87 -11.18 5.21 3.11
N THR A 88 -10.05 4.85 3.74
CA THR A 88 -8.77 4.66 3.03
C THR A 88 -8.85 3.47 2.09
N ALA A 89 -9.40 2.35 2.54
CA ALA A 89 -9.58 1.16 1.70
C ALA A 89 -10.46 1.48 0.48
N HIS A 90 -11.54 2.21 0.69
CA HIS A 90 -12.44 2.61 -0.39
C HIS A 90 -11.73 3.49 -1.43
N LYS A 91 -10.93 4.45 -0.96
CA LYS A 91 -10.13 5.29 -1.86
C LYS A 91 -9.16 4.47 -2.71
N ALA A 92 -8.47 3.54 -2.09
CA ALA A 92 -7.53 2.66 -2.78
C ALA A 92 -8.24 1.83 -3.87
N ILE A 93 -9.38 1.26 -3.51
CA ILE A 93 -10.19 0.46 -4.44
C ILE A 93 -10.63 1.32 -5.63
N ARG A 94 -11.15 2.51 -5.37
CA ARG A 94 -11.61 3.41 -6.44
C ARG A 94 -10.47 3.87 -7.34
N ALA A 95 -9.28 4.02 -6.80
CA ALA A 95 -8.10 4.40 -7.57
C ALA A 95 -7.53 3.26 -8.41
N GLY A 96 -7.99 2.02 -8.19
CA GLY A 96 -7.48 0.86 -8.90
C GLY A 96 -6.28 0.21 -8.24
N VAL A 97 -5.96 0.58 -7.00
CA VAL A 97 -4.87 -0.03 -6.23
C VAL A 97 -5.24 -1.48 -5.92
N ARG A 98 -4.30 -2.39 -6.07
CA ARG A 98 -4.51 -3.81 -5.80
C ARG A 98 -3.77 -4.32 -4.57
N ILE A 99 -2.72 -3.64 -4.15
CA ILE A 99 -1.95 -3.98 -2.95
C ILE A 99 -1.76 -2.73 -2.11
N LEU A 100 -2.33 -2.74 -0.90
CA LEU A 100 -2.23 -1.64 0.06
C LEU A 100 -1.64 -2.18 1.35
N LEU A 101 -0.59 -1.55 1.85
CA LEU A 101 0.07 -1.97 3.07
C LEU A 101 0.20 -0.83 4.07
N SER A 102 0.37 -1.18 5.34
CA SER A 102 0.56 -0.23 6.42
C SER A 102 1.39 -0.83 7.54
N ASP A 103 1.99 0.04 8.36
CA ASP A 103 2.62 -0.36 9.62
C ASP A 103 1.60 -0.60 10.73
N GLY A 104 0.34 -0.18 10.55
CA GLY A 104 -0.76 -0.43 11.47
C GLY A 104 -1.67 -1.56 11.00
N LYS A 105 -2.82 -1.68 11.66
CA LYS A 105 -3.81 -2.72 11.34
C LYS A 105 -4.99 -2.14 10.58
N PRO A 106 -5.61 -2.91 9.67
CA PRO A 106 -6.89 -2.50 9.11
C PRO A 106 -8.02 -2.73 10.10
N THR A 107 -9.07 -1.93 9.99
CA THR A 107 -10.31 -2.18 10.73
C THR A 107 -11.02 -3.39 10.13
N ALA A 108 -11.92 -4.00 10.94
CA ALA A 108 -12.75 -5.11 10.45
C ALA A 108 -13.57 -4.71 9.22
N GLN A 109 -14.09 -3.48 9.20
CA GLN A 109 -14.84 -2.97 8.05
C GLN A 109 -13.97 -2.85 6.81
N ALA A 110 -12.74 -2.36 6.96
CA ALA A 110 -11.80 -2.27 5.84
C ALA A 110 -11.47 -3.65 5.28
N VAL A 111 -11.26 -4.64 6.15
CA VAL A 111 -11.00 -6.03 5.73
C VAL A 111 -12.18 -6.57 4.91
N ARG A 112 -13.40 -6.39 5.40
CA ARG A 112 -14.59 -6.87 4.67
C ARG A 112 -14.72 -6.21 3.31
N LEU A 113 -14.51 -4.89 3.25
CA LEU A 113 -14.58 -4.15 1.99
C LEU A 113 -13.51 -4.64 1.02
N ALA A 114 -12.27 -4.78 1.49
CA ALA A 114 -11.15 -5.25 0.67
C ALA A 114 -11.39 -6.67 0.14
N GLN A 115 -11.94 -7.54 1.00
CA GLN A 115 -12.24 -8.92 0.60
C GLN A 115 -13.25 -8.95 -0.54
N GLY A 116 -14.28 -8.13 -0.47
CA GLY A 116 -15.32 -8.05 -1.50
C GLY A 116 -14.86 -7.40 -2.80
N ALA A 117 -13.86 -6.51 -2.74
CA ALA A 117 -13.44 -5.71 -3.88
C ALA A 117 -12.11 -6.19 -4.51
N GLY A 118 -11.52 -7.24 -4.00
CA GLY A 118 -10.29 -7.78 -4.57
C GLY A 118 -9.02 -7.01 -4.20
N LEU A 119 -9.04 -6.21 -3.15
CA LEU A 119 -7.87 -5.48 -2.66
C LEU A 119 -7.06 -6.36 -1.70
N THR A 120 -5.76 -6.49 -1.94
CA THR A 120 -4.85 -7.14 -1.00
C THR A 120 -4.45 -6.15 0.09
N LEU A 121 -4.81 -6.45 1.34
CA LEU A 121 -4.45 -5.64 2.50
C LEU A 121 -3.37 -6.33 3.32
N ILE A 122 -2.32 -5.59 3.63
CA ILE A 122 -1.21 -6.08 4.47
C ILE A 122 -1.04 -5.12 5.63
N GLY A 123 -1.13 -5.63 6.85
CA GLY A 123 -0.97 -4.84 8.06
C GLY A 123 0.27 -5.22 8.85
N GLU A 124 0.66 -4.35 9.78
CA GLU A 124 1.81 -4.55 10.66
C GLU A 124 3.06 -4.97 9.89
N VAL A 125 3.28 -4.32 8.74
CA VAL A 125 4.29 -4.78 7.77
C VAL A 125 5.72 -4.73 8.32
N LEU A 126 5.97 -3.88 9.33
CA LEU A 126 7.29 -3.78 9.97
C LEU A 126 7.51 -4.79 11.08
N GLN A 127 6.48 -5.54 11.47
CA GLN A 127 6.56 -6.53 12.53
C GLN A 127 6.88 -7.90 11.97
N PRO A 128 7.54 -8.78 12.76
CA PRO A 128 7.79 -10.16 12.32
C PRO A 128 6.50 -10.91 12.00
N GLN A 129 5.42 -10.60 12.71
CA GLN A 129 4.12 -11.24 12.56
C GLN A 129 3.21 -10.49 11.57
N ARG A 130 3.79 -9.81 10.56
CA ARG A 130 2.99 -9.12 9.55
C ARG A 130 1.90 -10.02 9.00
N THR A 131 0.74 -9.44 8.72
CA THR A 131 -0.44 -10.20 8.32
C THR A 131 -0.97 -9.73 6.96
N ILE A 132 -1.20 -10.68 6.07
CA ILE A 132 -1.93 -10.44 4.83
C ILE A 132 -3.38 -10.78 5.13
N PHE A 133 -4.22 -9.75 5.23
CA PHE A 133 -5.59 -9.90 5.68
C PHE A 133 -6.53 -10.38 4.59
N THR A 134 -6.26 -10.03 3.34
CA THR A 134 -7.14 -10.31 2.20
C THR A 134 -6.32 -10.63 0.96
N HIS A 135 -6.85 -11.48 0.10
CA HIS A 135 -6.29 -11.80 -1.22
C HIS A 135 -4.77 -12.04 -1.20
N PRO A 136 -4.29 -13.05 -0.43
CA PRO A 136 -2.84 -13.25 -0.22
C PRO A 136 -2.10 -13.75 -1.47
N TRP A 137 -2.81 -14.16 -2.50
CA TRP A 137 -2.20 -14.70 -3.71
C TRP A 137 -1.40 -13.66 -4.51
N ARG A 138 -1.55 -12.35 -4.22
CA ARG A 138 -0.73 -11.30 -4.85
C ARG A 138 0.66 -11.19 -4.24
N VAL A 139 0.94 -11.91 -3.16
CA VAL A 139 2.27 -11.93 -2.56
C VAL A 139 2.85 -13.31 -2.76
N ASP A 140 3.94 -13.38 -3.52
CA ASP A 140 4.62 -14.64 -3.79
C ASP A 140 5.63 -14.93 -2.68
N ARG A 141 5.34 -15.94 -1.88
CA ARG A 141 6.17 -16.38 -0.76
C ARG A 141 7.15 -17.47 -1.16
N THR A 142 7.04 -18.00 -2.37
CA THR A 142 7.89 -19.11 -2.82
C THR A 142 9.19 -18.62 -3.43
N ALA A 143 9.24 -17.37 -3.91
CA ALA A 143 10.46 -16.79 -4.46
C ALA A 143 11.49 -16.57 -3.36
N LYS A 144 12.73 -16.96 -3.61
CA LYS A 144 13.83 -16.86 -2.65
C LYS A 144 14.86 -15.81 -3.05
#